data_6d9a31e78d981bf0ac46de3d7544aa93
#
_entry.id   6d9a31e78d981bf0ac46de3d7544aa93
#
_cell.length_a   1.000
_cell.length_b   1.000
_cell.length_c   1.000
_cell.angle_alpha   90.00
_cell.angle_beta   90.00
_cell.angle_gamma   90.00
#
_symmetry.space_group_name_H-M   'P 1'
#
loop_
_entity.id
_entity.type
_entity.pdbx_description
1 polymer ?
#
loop_
_entity_poly.entity_id
_entity_poly.type
_entity_poly.pdbx_seq_one_letter_code
_entity_poly.pdbx_strand_id
1 'polypeptide(L)'
;MVMRNTIKLCEGSEIKGEDKYCATSLEAMLDFIIMKLGKNVEALSTEVMKKETKKQEYTITNGVKKEGGPKVMVCHKLDYVYDVFYCHKIENSVTYTVSLEGADGSRVKAVSVCHRDTSKWNPKHLAFQMLNVKPGSVPICHFLFQDTIAWVPKQN
;
A
#
# COMPACT_ATOMS: atom_id res chain seq x y z
N MET A 1 -7.99 -13.03 -19.34
CA MET A 1 -8.57 -11.72 -18.98
C MET A 1 -7.67 -10.90 -18.05
N VAL A 2 -7.03 -11.51 -17.07
CA VAL A 2 -6.20 -10.84 -16.04
C VAL A 2 -4.94 -10.18 -16.61
N MET A 3 -4.15 -10.88 -17.41
CA MET A 3 -2.93 -10.35 -18.05
C MET A 3 -3.17 -9.11 -18.93
N ARG A 4 -4.33 -9.03 -19.61
CA ARG A 4 -4.69 -7.84 -20.40
C ARG A 4 -4.89 -6.59 -19.52
N ASN A 5 -5.40 -6.77 -18.30
CA ASN A 5 -5.58 -5.67 -17.37
C ASN A 5 -4.24 -5.16 -16.84
N THR A 6 -3.30 -6.07 -16.57
CA THR A 6 -1.93 -5.72 -16.19
C THR A 6 -1.23 -4.91 -17.28
N ILE A 7 -1.29 -5.37 -18.54
CA ILE A 7 -0.70 -4.65 -19.68
C ILE A 7 -1.32 -3.26 -19.80
N LYS A 8 -2.65 -3.14 -19.79
CA LYS A 8 -3.33 -1.84 -19.88
C LYS A 8 -2.95 -0.89 -18.75
N LEU A 9 -2.83 -1.42 -17.52
CA LEU A 9 -2.44 -0.61 -16.37
C LEU A 9 -1.01 -0.08 -16.53
N CYS A 10 -0.10 -0.91 -17.01
CA CYS A 10 1.31 -0.56 -17.20
C CYS A 10 1.54 0.35 -18.41
N GLU A 11 0.84 0.12 -19.53
CA GLU A 11 0.94 0.96 -20.73
C GLU A 11 0.27 2.34 -20.53
N GLY A 12 -0.79 2.40 -19.71
CA GLY A 12 -1.48 3.65 -19.38
C GLY A 12 -0.77 4.54 -18.38
N SER A 13 0.39 4.13 -17.87
CA SER A 13 1.14 4.84 -16.82
C SER A 13 1.92 6.07 -17.29
N GLU A 14 1.93 6.39 -18.58
CA GLU A 14 2.61 7.58 -19.14
C GLU A 14 1.80 8.88 -19.07
N ILE A 15 0.93 9.05 -18.10
CA ILE A 15 0.32 10.36 -17.86
C ILE A 15 1.40 11.25 -17.23
N LYS A 16 1.88 12.24 -17.96
CA LYS A 16 2.85 13.25 -17.49
C LYS A 16 2.43 13.79 -16.13
N GLY A 17 3.29 13.59 -15.12
CA GLY A 17 3.08 14.08 -13.76
C GLY A 17 2.52 13.08 -12.75
N GLU A 18 2.14 11.88 -13.15
CA GLU A 18 1.83 10.81 -12.21
C GLU A 18 3.09 10.02 -11.88
N ASP A 19 3.41 9.97 -10.58
CA ASP A 19 4.51 9.16 -10.06
C ASP A 19 4.11 7.68 -10.03
N LYS A 20 3.99 7.06 -11.21
CA LYS A 20 3.61 5.66 -11.44
C LYS A 20 4.67 4.95 -12.27
N TYR A 21 4.90 3.68 -11.99
CA TYR A 21 5.84 2.85 -12.70
C TYR A 21 5.53 1.36 -12.56
N CYS A 22 5.63 0.61 -13.66
CA CYS A 22 5.60 -0.84 -13.63
C CYS A 22 7.02 -1.41 -13.63
N ALA A 23 7.43 -1.93 -12.48
CA ALA A 23 8.74 -2.56 -12.32
C ALA A 23 8.67 -4.05 -12.65
N THR A 24 9.59 -4.53 -13.48
CA THR A 24 9.73 -5.94 -13.87
C THR A 24 10.92 -6.62 -13.21
N SER A 25 11.63 -5.91 -12.34
CA SER A 25 12.71 -6.43 -11.50
C SER A 25 12.80 -5.63 -10.21
N LEU A 26 13.43 -6.23 -9.20
CA LEU A 26 13.69 -5.53 -7.93
C LEU A 26 14.64 -4.33 -8.14
N GLU A 27 15.62 -4.47 -9.02
CA GLU A 27 16.55 -3.38 -9.36
C GLU A 27 15.81 -2.19 -9.95
N ALA A 28 14.98 -2.40 -10.97
CA ALA A 28 14.18 -1.34 -11.58
C ALA A 28 13.21 -0.70 -10.58
N MET A 29 12.64 -1.47 -9.66
CA MET A 29 11.82 -0.95 -8.57
C MET A 29 12.62 -0.05 -7.66
N LEU A 30 13.79 -0.51 -7.18
CA LEU A 30 14.65 0.28 -6.29
C LEU A 30 15.13 1.58 -6.93
N ASP A 31 15.54 1.55 -8.20
CA ASP A 31 15.97 2.74 -8.93
C ASP A 31 14.84 3.77 -8.98
N PHE A 32 13.62 3.34 -9.28
CA PHE A 32 12.45 4.22 -9.30
C PHE A 32 12.15 4.79 -7.90
N ILE A 33 12.18 3.97 -6.85
CA ILE A 33 11.95 4.39 -5.47
C ILE A 33 13.00 5.41 -5.03
N ILE A 34 14.28 5.13 -5.27
CA ILE A 34 15.39 6.03 -4.90
C ILE A 34 15.28 7.36 -5.64
N MET A 35 14.90 7.34 -6.91
CA MET A 35 14.66 8.54 -7.69
C MET A 35 13.56 9.42 -7.10
N LYS A 36 12.49 8.81 -6.55
CA LYS A 36 11.30 9.51 -6.05
C LYS A 36 11.34 9.87 -4.58
N LEU A 37 11.96 9.05 -3.74
CA LEU A 37 11.99 9.20 -2.28
C LEU A 37 13.39 9.48 -1.72
N GLY A 38 14.45 9.33 -2.51
CA GLY A 38 15.84 9.42 -2.06
C GLY A 38 16.39 8.06 -1.60
N LYS A 39 17.68 8.05 -1.25
CA LYS A 39 18.42 6.81 -0.92
C LYS A 39 18.11 6.24 0.46
N ASN A 40 17.63 7.07 1.39
CA ASN A 40 17.37 6.66 2.77
C ASN A 40 15.92 6.19 2.91
N VAL A 41 15.62 5.00 2.41
CA VAL A 41 14.29 4.41 2.39
C VAL A 41 14.25 3.08 3.11
N GLU A 42 13.06 2.70 3.54
CA GLU A 42 12.74 1.43 4.19
C GLU A 42 11.56 0.77 3.47
N ALA A 43 11.64 -0.54 3.28
CA ALA A 43 10.57 -1.36 2.74
C ALA A 43 9.74 -1.95 3.88
N LEU A 44 8.43 -1.82 3.77
CA LEU A 44 7.45 -2.37 4.71
C LEU A 44 6.50 -3.30 3.96
N SER A 45 6.22 -4.45 4.52
CA SER A 45 5.22 -5.39 4.00
C SER A 45 4.40 -5.99 5.14
N THR A 46 3.19 -6.41 4.83
CA THR A 46 2.36 -7.15 5.81
C THR A 46 2.91 -8.56 5.99
N GLU A 47 3.28 -8.89 7.22
CA GLU A 47 3.86 -10.16 7.61
C GLU A 47 2.86 -10.98 8.44
N VAL A 48 2.56 -12.19 7.98
CA VAL A 48 1.69 -13.15 8.69
C VAL A 48 2.54 -14.28 9.24
N MET A 49 2.50 -14.47 10.54
CA MET A 49 3.34 -15.45 11.23
C MET A 49 2.93 -16.92 10.97
N LYS A 50 1.75 -17.16 10.40
CA LYS A 50 1.20 -18.49 10.11
C LYS A 50 0.76 -18.57 8.65
N LYS A 51 1.25 -19.54 7.92
CA LYS A 51 1.07 -19.67 6.46
C LYS A 51 -0.38 -19.86 5.97
N GLU A 52 -1.28 -20.35 6.80
CA GLU A 52 -2.68 -20.60 6.43
C GLU A 52 -3.60 -20.01 7.49
N THR A 53 -3.97 -18.76 7.31
CA THR A 53 -5.01 -18.14 8.15
C THR A 53 -6.34 -18.16 7.38
N LYS A 54 -7.38 -18.71 7.99
CA LYS A 54 -8.74 -18.54 7.49
C LYS A 54 -9.16 -17.09 7.64
N LYS A 55 -10.08 -16.63 6.81
CA LYS A 55 -10.71 -15.32 6.99
C LYS A 55 -11.34 -15.24 8.37
N GLN A 56 -10.93 -14.30 9.19
CA GLN A 56 -11.33 -14.13 10.58
C GLN A 56 -11.27 -12.68 11.00
N GLU A 57 -11.78 -12.40 12.17
CA GLU A 57 -11.64 -11.10 12.81
C GLU A 57 -10.26 -10.98 13.47
N TYR A 58 -9.71 -9.78 13.41
CA TYR A 58 -8.44 -9.42 14.04
C TYR A 58 -8.66 -8.25 14.99
N THR A 59 -8.00 -8.32 16.13
CA THR A 59 -7.95 -7.24 17.11
C THR A 59 -6.63 -6.50 16.99
N ILE A 60 -6.69 -5.17 16.97
CA ILE A 60 -5.48 -4.33 17.07
C ILE A 60 -4.96 -4.44 18.49
N THR A 61 -3.72 -4.88 18.62
CA THR A 61 -3.02 -5.00 19.91
C THR A 61 -2.10 -3.80 20.16
N ASN A 62 -1.39 -3.79 21.28
CA ASN A 62 -0.39 -2.77 21.58
C ASN A 62 0.78 -2.84 20.59
N GLY A 63 0.89 -1.92 19.66
CA GLY A 63 1.96 -1.93 18.66
C GLY A 63 1.57 -1.22 17.37
N VAL A 64 0.89 -0.09 17.48
CA VAL A 64 0.70 0.83 16.34
C VAL A 64 1.89 1.77 16.29
N LYS A 65 2.68 1.70 15.23
CA LYS A 65 3.85 2.55 15.03
C LYS A 65 3.71 3.33 13.73
N LYS A 66 3.90 4.64 13.80
CA LYS A 66 3.98 5.49 12.61
C LYS A 66 5.32 5.28 11.92
N GLU A 67 5.27 5.09 10.61
CA GLU A 67 6.45 4.88 9.78
C GLU A 67 6.61 6.01 8.75
N GLY A 68 7.83 6.47 8.55
CA GLY A 68 8.19 7.45 7.53
C GLY A 68 7.49 8.82 7.65
N GLY A 69 7.56 9.56 6.57
CA GLY A 69 6.97 10.90 6.43
C GLY A 69 5.62 10.90 5.69
N PRO A 70 5.20 12.06 5.14
CA PRO A 70 3.89 12.21 4.50
C PRO A 70 3.80 11.63 3.09
N LYS A 71 4.86 10.97 2.62
CA LYS A 71 4.97 10.35 1.29
C LYS A 71 5.26 8.88 1.45
N VAL A 72 4.57 8.07 0.69
CA VAL A 72 4.83 6.63 0.57
C VAL A 72 4.75 6.23 -0.90
N MET A 73 5.61 5.31 -1.29
CA MET A 73 5.52 4.63 -2.58
C MET A 73 4.99 3.22 -2.33
N VAL A 74 3.86 2.89 -2.93
CA VAL A 74 3.24 1.56 -2.78
C VAL A 74 3.39 0.80 -4.08
N CYS A 75 3.98 -0.39 -3.99
CA CYS A 75 4.21 -1.30 -5.11
C CYS A 75 3.33 -2.53 -4.95
N HIS A 76 2.34 -2.69 -5.82
CA HIS A 76 1.42 -3.82 -5.85
C HIS A 76 1.90 -4.88 -6.82
N LYS A 77 1.99 -6.12 -6.37
CA LYS A 77 2.22 -7.25 -7.27
C LYS A 77 1.02 -7.42 -8.19
N LEU A 78 1.28 -7.48 -9.49
CA LEU A 78 0.25 -7.69 -10.50
C LEU A 78 0.24 -9.14 -10.97
N ASP A 79 -0.93 -9.62 -11.36
CA ASP A 79 -1.10 -10.95 -11.95
C ASP A 79 -0.52 -10.98 -13.36
N TYR A 80 0.63 -11.60 -13.50
CA TYR A 80 1.32 -11.81 -14.76
C TYR A 80 2.16 -13.09 -14.73
N VAL A 81 2.72 -13.51 -15.87
CA VAL A 81 3.52 -14.75 -16.00
C VAL A 81 4.88 -14.66 -15.28
N TYR A 82 5.34 -13.46 -14.98
CA TYR A 82 6.52 -13.18 -14.17
C TYR A 82 6.24 -12.01 -13.23
N ASP A 83 7.15 -11.73 -12.31
CA ASP A 83 6.94 -10.69 -11.31
C ASP A 83 6.90 -9.30 -11.94
N VAL A 84 5.74 -8.66 -11.86
CA VAL A 84 5.49 -7.27 -12.24
C VAL A 84 4.88 -6.54 -11.06
N PHE A 85 5.44 -5.39 -10.70
CA PHE A 85 4.93 -4.54 -9.64
C PHE A 85 4.51 -3.18 -10.19
N TYR A 86 3.28 -2.80 -9.91
CA TYR A 86 2.79 -1.46 -10.18
C TYR A 86 3.06 -0.58 -8.98
N CYS A 87 3.99 0.36 -9.12
CA CYS A 87 4.38 1.30 -8.08
C CYS A 87 3.71 2.65 -8.32
N HIS A 88 3.11 3.23 -7.29
CA HIS A 88 2.57 4.58 -7.34
C HIS A 88 2.85 5.33 -6.03
N LYS A 89 3.07 6.64 -6.16
CA LYS A 89 3.32 7.53 -5.04
C LYS A 89 2.00 8.01 -4.44
N ILE A 90 1.93 8.02 -3.12
CA ILE A 90 0.84 8.59 -2.36
C ILE A 90 1.40 9.73 -1.54
N GLU A 91 0.90 10.93 -1.78
CA GLU A 91 1.23 12.12 -1.00
C GLU A 91 0.16 12.38 0.07
N ASN A 92 0.49 13.21 1.04
CA ASN A 92 -0.41 13.58 2.13
C ASN A 92 -1.04 12.35 2.83
N SER A 93 -0.18 11.37 3.11
CA SER A 93 -0.54 10.10 3.74
C SER A 93 0.18 9.90 5.06
N VAL A 94 -0.27 8.92 5.83
CA VAL A 94 0.47 8.39 6.98
C VAL A 94 0.51 6.89 6.86
N THR A 95 1.70 6.32 7.01
CA THR A 95 1.90 4.87 7.03
C THR A 95 2.10 4.39 8.46
N TYR A 96 1.48 3.28 8.80
CA TYR A 96 1.60 2.63 10.10
C TYR A 96 1.96 1.16 9.93
N THR A 97 2.76 0.64 10.85
CA THR A 97 2.79 -0.80 11.15
C THR A 97 1.89 -1.06 12.34
N VAL A 98 1.08 -2.09 12.25
CA VAL A 98 0.02 -2.41 13.21
C VAL A 98 0.12 -3.87 13.60
N SER A 99 0.23 -4.15 14.90
CA SER A 99 0.19 -5.50 15.41
C SER A 99 -1.25 -5.97 15.57
N LEU A 100 -1.59 -7.09 14.96
CA LEU A 100 -2.91 -7.70 14.97
C LEU A 100 -2.84 -9.10 15.57
N GLU A 101 -3.88 -9.46 16.32
CA GLU A 101 -4.11 -10.82 16.80
C GLU A 101 -5.45 -11.35 16.30
N GLY A 102 -5.42 -12.49 15.63
CA GLY A 102 -6.60 -13.17 15.12
C GLY A 102 -7.34 -13.92 16.21
N ALA A 103 -8.62 -14.23 15.97
CA ALA A 103 -9.45 -15.01 16.88
C ALA A 103 -8.86 -16.41 17.16
N ASP A 104 -8.05 -16.95 16.27
CA ASP A 104 -7.34 -18.24 16.41
C ASP A 104 -5.95 -18.09 17.08
N GLY A 105 -5.60 -16.90 17.60
CA GLY A 105 -4.30 -16.59 18.20
C GLY A 105 -3.17 -16.35 17.17
N SER A 106 -3.47 -16.31 15.88
CA SER A 106 -2.47 -15.94 14.85
C SER A 106 -2.07 -14.47 14.99
N ARG A 107 -0.79 -14.18 14.71
CA ARG A 107 -0.26 -12.83 14.79
C ARG A 107 0.10 -12.31 13.41
N VAL A 108 -0.22 -11.06 13.17
CA VAL A 108 0.07 -10.34 11.94
C VAL A 108 0.69 -8.99 12.28
N LYS A 109 1.79 -8.66 11.59
CA LYS A 109 2.31 -7.31 11.53
C LYS A 109 1.84 -6.70 10.21
N ALA A 110 0.78 -5.92 10.26
CA ALA A 110 0.16 -5.35 9.09
C ALA A 110 0.70 -3.96 8.78
N VAL A 111 0.80 -3.62 7.50
CA VAL A 111 1.06 -2.26 7.03
C VAL A 111 -0.27 -1.61 6.68
N SER A 112 -0.49 -0.40 7.18
CA SER A 112 -1.67 0.41 6.88
C SER A 112 -1.27 1.75 6.31
N VAL A 113 -1.97 2.20 5.27
CA VAL A 113 -1.82 3.54 4.70
C VAL A 113 -3.10 4.32 4.92
N CYS A 114 -2.95 5.52 5.49
CA CYS A 114 -4.06 6.45 5.75
C CYS A 114 -3.95 7.64 4.79
N HIS A 115 -4.93 7.78 3.91
CA HIS A 115 -5.07 8.94 3.03
C HIS A 115 -5.72 10.08 3.80
N ARG A 116 -5.00 11.18 4.01
CA ARG A 116 -5.50 12.32 4.79
C ARG A 116 -6.50 13.17 4.03
N ASP A 117 -6.34 13.26 2.72
CA ASP A 117 -7.24 13.99 1.84
C ASP A 117 -7.87 13.07 0.81
N THR A 118 -9.15 12.84 0.96
CA THR A 118 -9.97 12.02 0.06
C THR A 118 -10.98 12.86 -0.73
N SER A 119 -10.85 14.19 -0.71
CA SER A 119 -11.82 15.12 -1.31
C SER A 119 -12.00 14.91 -2.83
N LYS A 120 -10.95 14.45 -3.52
CA LYS A 120 -10.94 14.17 -4.97
C LYS A 120 -11.34 12.74 -5.32
N TRP A 121 -11.62 11.90 -4.33
CA TRP A 121 -12.02 10.52 -4.61
C TRP A 121 -13.45 10.45 -5.14
N ASN A 122 -13.72 9.39 -5.91
CA ASN A 122 -15.06 9.12 -6.40
C ASN A 122 -16.04 8.99 -5.21
N PRO A 123 -17.11 9.81 -5.13
CA PRO A 123 -18.08 9.74 -4.03
C PRO A 123 -18.76 8.36 -3.89
N LYS A 124 -18.75 7.54 -4.94
CA LYS A 124 -19.26 6.16 -4.92
C LYS A 124 -18.23 5.13 -4.46
N HIS A 125 -17.04 5.57 -4.02
CA HIS A 125 -16.01 4.67 -3.52
C HIS A 125 -16.55 3.88 -2.33
N LEU A 126 -16.29 2.56 -2.32
CA LEU A 126 -16.82 1.62 -1.33
C LEU A 126 -16.49 2.03 0.12
N ALA A 127 -15.31 2.59 0.36
CA ALA A 127 -14.91 3.04 1.69
C ALA A 127 -15.88 4.07 2.29
N PHE A 128 -16.39 5.00 1.48
CA PHE A 128 -17.35 6.01 1.96
C PHE A 128 -18.70 5.38 2.32
N GLN A 129 -19.11 4.38 1.55
CA GLN A 129 -20.36 3.66 1.83
C GLN A 129 -20.24 2.82 3.11
N MET A 130 -19.14 2.08 3.27
CA MET A 130 -18.91 1.22 4.44
C MET A 130 -18.75 2.01 5.73
N LEU A 131 -18.08 3.16 5.68
CA LEU A 131 -17.82 4.01 6.85
C LEU A 131 -18.92 5.06 7.07
N ASN A 132 -19.89 5.17 6.16
CA ASN A 132 -20.95 6.16 6.18
C ASN A 132 -20.40 7.60 6.30
N VAL A 133 -19.40 7.94 5.50
CA VAL A 133 -18.73 9.24 5.49
C VAL A 133 -18.71 9.84 4.08
N LYS A 134 -18.43 11.12 3.97
CA LYS A 134 -18.30 11.84 2.69
C LYS A 134 -16.83 12.02 2.29
N PRO A 135 -16.52 12.16 0.98
CA PRO A 135 -15.19 12.55 0.52
C PRO A 135 -14.68 13.79 1.24
N GLY A 136 -13.42 13.74 1.68
CA GLY A 136 -12.75 14.85 2.37
C GLY A 136 -13.16 15.08 3.82
N SER A 137 -14.12 14.35 4.36
CA SER A 137 -14.60 14.58 5.75
C SER A 137 -13.69 13.95 6.81
N VAL A 138 -13.08 12.81 6.51
CA VAL A 138 -12.17 12.07 7.40
C VAL A 138 -11.06 11.41 6.61
N PRO A 139 -9.92 11.11 7.22
CA PRO A 139 -8.91 10.25 6.60
C PRO A 139 -9.46 8.84 6.38
N ILE A 140 -9.06 8.20 5.28
CA ILE A 140 -9.40 6.80 5.00
C ILE A 140 -8.14 5.97 5.10
N CYS A 141 -8.16 4.98 5.98
CA CYS A 141 -7.08 4.03 6.18
C CYS A 141 -7.46 2.65 5.63
N HIS A 142 -6.49 1.96 5.06
CA HIS A 142 -6.65 0.56 4.68
C HIS A 142 -5.36 -0.22 4.91
N PHE A 143 -5.48 -1.51 5.15
CA PHE A 143 -4.35 -2.42 5.23
C PHE A 143 -3.85 -2.82 3.84
N LEU A 144 -2.55 -3.05 3.72
CA LEU A 144 -1.93 -3.57 2.51
C LEU A 144 -1.90 -5.11 2.55
N PHE A 145 -2.10 -5.73 1.39
CA PHE A 145 -1.95 -7.18 1.23
C PHE A 145 -0.47 -7.61 1.37
N GLN A 146 -0.25 -8.91 1.64
CA GLN A 146 1.09 -9.47 1.84
C GLN A 146 2.03 -9.31 0.63
N ASP A 147 1.51 -9.27 -0.58
CA ASP A 147 2.25 -9.11 -1.83
C ASP A 147 2.44 -7.64 -2.24
N THR A 148 2.16 -6.72 -1.33
CA THR A 148 2.30 -5.27 -1.53
C THR A 148 3.44 -4.75 -0.68
N ILE A 149 4.31 -3.93 -1.27
CA ILE A 149 5.45 -3.31 -0.59
C ILE A 149 5.19 -1.81 -0.48
N ALA A 150 5.27 -1.28 0.73
CA ALA A 150 5.27 0.16 0.99
C ALA A 150 6.71 0.64 1.25
N TRP A 151 7.17 1.59 0.47
CA TRP A 151 8.47 2.24 0.64
C TRP A 151 8.29 3.59 1.30
N VAL A 152 8.93 3.79 2.42
CA VAL A 152 8.87 5.04 3.18
C VAL A 152 10.28 5.62 3.39
N PRO A 153 10.44 6.96 3.42
CA PRO A 153 11.69 7.56 3.88
C PRO A 153 11.95 7.17 5.34
N LYS A 154 13.17 6.72 5.66
CA LYS A 154 13.57 6.47 7.04
C LYS A 154 13.50 7.76 7.86
N GLN A 155 12.99 7.65 9.05
CA GLN A 155 13.10 8.72 10.05
C GLN A 155 14.50 8.66 10.67
N ASN A 156 15.22 9.78 10.68
CA ASN A 156 16.50 9.92 11.37
C ASN A 156 16.26 10.01 12.88
#